data_0abbf9c358e016e76c2f432ced8b1e4a
#
_entry.id   0abbf9c358e016e76c2f432ced8b1e4a
#
_cell.length_a   1.000
_cell.length_b   1.000
_cell.length_c   1.000
_cell.angle_alpha   90.00
_cell.angle_beta   90.00
_cell.angle_gamma   90.00
#
_symmetry.space_group_name_H-M   'P 1'
#
loop_
_entity.id
_entity.type
_entity.pdbx_description
1 polymer ?
#
loop_
_entity_poly.entity_id
_entity_poly.type
_entity_poly.pdbx_seq_one_letter_code
_entity_poly.pdbx_strand_id
1 'polypeptide(L)'
;MVLITPWNTSAASRPLCSLTFLFLLWKGFLLAVALIAALAPAYDTSTTLFLERMYGRDARVPLLAAQLTRWDALYAMHASIKGRIYEQEWAFGLGLPALVSGIARPLAGVTPSGYALEPIVAILFAHITHFLAVLCLHRLTVLLSGNPRLAYLSAALHILSPAGLFLSAPYNESPFACLSFLGNLLFAMGLTSTLLGPLRTHGAMIAAGLSFGLATVFRSNGLTSGLLFAVEAVKNLHRTVVAGSGSQRVGGMGALTVAVLGGLCVAAGSIVPQTLAWMRYCAGDRDVSRPWCDKMVPSIYTFVQEKYWNVGFLRYWTLNQVPMFLLAAPMLAILLTSGIDLLQNPQQVSRVADKPRNNDEGCKWFVRALAASQVVVAVLAIMTYHVQIITRISSGYPVWYWWVAGCLMEKKRQRLGTVIVMFMMLYGGVQGGLFATFLPPA
;
A
#
# COMPACT_ATOMS: atom_id res chain seq x y z
N MET A 1 4.65 -18.78 -24.69
CA MET A 1 3.33 -19.39 -24.49
C MET A 1 3.35 -20.73 -23.76
N VAL A 2 4.50 -21.38 -23.58
CA VAL A 2 4.66 -22.72 -22.98
C VAL A 2 4.86 -22.72 -21.45
N LEU A 3 5.10 -21.56 -20.81
CA LEU A 3 5.44 -21.46 -19.37
C LEU A 3 4.25 -21.38 -18.39
N ILE A 4 3.00 -21.32 -18.88
CA ILE A 4 1.85 -21.07 -17.99
C ILE A 4 0.99 -22.32 -17.72
N THR A 5 1.03 -23.35 -18.59
CA THR A 5 0.08 -24.46 -18.53
C THR A 5 0.46 -25.64 -17.63
N PRO A 6 1.73 -26.09 -17.49
CA PRO A 6 2.07 -27.18 -16.57
C PRO A 6 2.26 -26.74 -15.10
N TRP A 7 2.56 -25.47 -14.83
CA TRP A 7 2.83 -24.93 -13.49
C TRP A 7 1.56 -24.74 -12.65
N ASN A 8 0.40 -24.64 -13.27
CA ASN A 8 -0.83 -24.20 -12.61
C ASN A 8 -1.44 -25.22 -11.62
N THR A 9 -1.33 -26.52 -11.86
CA THR A 9 -1.90 -27.55 -10.97
C THR A 9 -0.94 -27.90 -9.84
N SER A 10 0.34 -28.02 -10.11
CA SER A 10 1.39 -28.31 -9.12
C SER A 10 1.65 -27.12 -8.19
N ALA A 11 1.64 -25.89 -8.73
CA ALA A 11 1.86 -24.66 -7.95
C ALA A 11 0.71 -24.37 -6.99
N ALA A 12 -0.55 -24.67 -7.35
CA ALA A 12 -1.71 -24.52 -6.48
C ALA A 12 -1.75 -25.58 -5.36
N SER A 13 -1.08 -26.72 -5.51
CA SER A 13 -0.99 -27.75 -4.46
C SER A 13 0.01 -27.39 -3.36
N ARG A 14 1.05 -26.61 -3.66
CA ARG A 14 2.05 -26.12 -2.69
C ARG A 14 2.26 -24.61 -2.83
N PRO A 15 1.23 -23.79 -2.55
CA PRO A 15 1.24 -22.38 -2.88
C PRO A 15 2.35 -21.60 -2.19
N LEU A 16 2.68 -21.92 -0.94
CA LEU A 16 3.74 -21.24 -0.20
C LEU A 16 5.11 -21.41 -0.86
N CYS A 17 5.51 -22.63 -1.18
CA CYS A 17 6.80 -22.89 -1.82
C CYS A 17 6.89 -22.20 -3.20
N SER A 18 5.82 -22.27 -3.99
CA SER A 18 5.79 -21.68 -5.33
C SER A 18 5.82 -20.16 -5.29
N LEU A 19 5.10 -19.53 -4.35
CA LEU A 19 5.12 -18.08 -4.16
C LEU A 19 6.46 -17.61 -3.61
N THR A 20 7.08 -18.34 -2.67
CA THR A 20 8.42 -18.03 -2.17
C THR A 20 9.46 -18.09 -3.29
N PHE A 21 9.43 -19.14 -4.10
CA PHE A 21 10.33 -19.26 -5.25
C PHE A 21 10.16 -18.12 -6.25
N LEU A 22 8.91 -17.80 -6.63
CA LEU A 22 8.62 -16.68 -7.54
C LEU A 22 9.06 -15.35 -6.94
N PHE A 23 8.82 -15.15 -5.64
CA PHE A 23 9.24 -13.95 -4.92
C PHE A 23 10.77 -13.77 -4.97
N LEU A 24 11.52 -14.81 -4.62
CA LEU A 24 12.99 -14.77 -4.66
C LEU A 24 13.52 -14.54 -6.08
N LEU A 25 12.95 -15.21 -7.07
CA LEU A 25 13.33 -15.04 -8.48
C LEU A 25 13.10 -13.61 -8.97
N TRP A 26 11.90 -13.05 -8.73
CA TRP A 26 11.57 -11.71 -9.18
C TRP A 26 12.36 -10.64 -8.42
N LYS A 27 12.53 -10.79 -7.10
CA LYS A 27 13.38 -9.90 -6.31
C LYS A 27 14.84 -9.98 -6.75
N GLY A 28 15.36 -11.19 -6.97
CA GLY A 28 16.71 -11.39 -7.51
C GLY A 28 16.91 -10.70 -8.86
N PHE A 29 15.93 -10.79 -9.76
CA PHE A 29 15.96 -10.07 -11.05
C PHE A 29 16.01 -8.55 -10.85
N LEU A 30 15.11 -7.96 -10.06
CA LEU A 30 15.07 -6.51 -9.83
C LEU A 30 16.33 -5.99 -9.13
N LEU A 31 16.87 -6.74 -8.16
CA LEU A 31 18.10 -6.39 -7.48
C LEU A 31 19.31 -6.50 -8.41
N ALA A 32 19.33 -7.49 -9.31
CA ALA A 32 20.36 -7.58 -10.35
C ALA A 32 20.28 -6.40 -11.32
N VAL A 33 19.09 -5.97 -11.73
CA VAL A 33 18.90 -4.74 -12.53
C VAL A 33 19.48 -3.53 -11.81
N ALA A 34 19.21 -3.37 -10.49
CA ALA A 34 19.74 -2.28 -9.70
C ALA A 34 21.29 -2.31 -9.59
N LEU A 35 21.88 -3.50 -9.47
CA LEU A 35 23.35 -3.66 -9.42
C LEU A 35 23.98 -3.41 -10.79
N ILE A 36 23.37 -3.88 -11.87
CA ILE A 36 23.87 -3.61 -13.25
C ILE A 36 23.78 -2.11 -13.56
N ALA A 37 22.72 -1.44 -13.12
CA ALA A 37 22.58 0.01 -13.26
C ALA A 37 23.69 0.80 -12.57
N ALA A 38 24.35 0.24 -11.53
CA ALA A 38 25.49 0.86 -10.89
C ALA A 38 26.78 0.91 -11.76
N LEU A 39 26.81 0.16 -12.87
CA LEU A 39 27.91 0.23 -13.85
C LEU A 39 27.84 1.51 -14.70
N ALA A 40 26.66 2.12 -14.80
CA ALA A 40 26.48 3.40 -15.47
C ALA A 40 26.68 4.56 -14.48
N PRO A 41 27.13 5.75 -14.94
CA PRO A 41 27.19 6.92 -14.10
C PRO A 41 25.78 7.29 -13.61
N ALA A 42 25.66 7.62 -12.34
CA ALA A 42 24.39 8.09 -11.79
C ALA A 42 24.05 9.46 -12.40
N TYR A 43 22.77 9.66 -12.74
CA TYR A 43 22.27 10.94 -13.25
C TYR A 43 22.38 12.06 -12.21
N ASP A 44 22.26 11.71 -10.92
CA ASP A 44 22.29 12.65 -9.79
C ASP A 44 23.13 12.10 -8.64
N THR A 45 23.86 12.99 -7.96
CA THR A 45 24.78 12.64 -6.86
C THR A 45 24.17 12.79 -5.46
N SER A 46 22.88 13.15 -5.35
CA SER A 46 22.22 13.43 -4.07
C SER A 46 22.34 12.29 -3.05
N THR A 47 22.28 11.03 -3.48
CA THR A 47 22.47 9.88 -2.57
C THR A 47 23.88 9.86 -2.00
N THR A 48 24.91 10.06 -2.82
CA THR A 48 26.31 10.07 -2.37
C THR A 48 26.54 11.17 -1.36
N LEU A 49 26.13 12.40 -1.68
CA LEU A 49 26.24 13.56 -0.79
C LEU A 49 25.45 13.35 0.51
N PHE A 50 24.27 12.75 0.44
CA PHE A 50 23.47 12.42 1.61
C PHE A 50 24.20 11.42 2.51
N LEU A 51 24.69 10.32 1.96
CA LEU A 51 25.37 9.28 2.72
C LEU A 51 26.67 9.79 3.36
N GLU A 52 27.47 10.57 2.62
CA GLU A 52 28.68 11.21 3.15
C GLU A 52 28.37 12.18 4.30
N ARG A 53 27.28 12.96 4.17
CA ARG A 53 26.86 13.91 5.21
C ARG A 53 26.33 13.22 6.47
N MET A 54 25.64 12.10 6.32
CA MET A 54 25.02 11.40 7.46
C MET A 54 25.98 10.47 8.19
N TYR A 55 26.88 9.78 7.46
CA TYR A 55 27.71 8.72 8.00
C TYR A 55 29.22 9.01 7.92
N GLY A 56 29.62 10.09 7.23
CA GLY A 56 31.02 10.43 6.96
C GLY A 56 31.54 9.87 5.64
N ARG A 57 32.69 10.39 5.17
CA ARG A 57 33.29 9.97 3.89
C ARG A 57 33.77 8.51 3.89
N ASP A 58 34.18 8.00 5.05
CA ASP A 58 34.64 6.61 5.22
C ASP A 58 33.49 5.63 5.53
N ALA A 59 32.24 6.05 5.28
CA ALA A 59 31.06 5.26 5.57
C ALA A 59 31.03 3.95 4.76
N ARG A 60 30.78 2.84 5.45
CA ARG A 60 30.57 1.53 4.84
C ARG A 60 29.11 1.36 4.44
N VAL A 61 28.80 1.74 3.21
CA VAL A 61 27.48 1.59 2.62
C VAL A 61 27.51 0.49 1.57
N PRO A 62 26.76 -0.62 1.73
CA PRO A 62 26.66 -1.60 0.67
C PRO A 62 26.16 -0.97 -0.63
N LEU A 63 26.75 -1.34 -1.77
CA LEU A 63 26.38 -0.79 -3.07
C LEU A 63 24.88 -0.86 -3.34
N LEU A 64 24.26 -2.01 -3.04
CA LEU A 64 22.83 -2.19 -3.21
C LEU A 64 22.00 -1.24 -2.34
N ALA A 65 22.45 -0.97 -1.10
CA ALA A 65 21.76 -0.02 -0.23
C ALA A 65 21.83 1.41 -0.79
N ALA A 66 22.96 1.81 -1.35
CA ALA A 66 23.09 3.10 -2.04
C ALA A 66 22.20 3.17 -3.30
N GLN A 67 22.14 2.11 -4.11
CA GLN A 67 21.29 2.05 -5.31
C GLN A 67 19.79 2.08 -5.00
N LEU A 68 19.37 1.55 -3.86
CA LEU A 68 17.98 1.55 -3.43
C LEU A 68 17.57 2.78 -2.62
N THR A 69 18.53 3.60 -2.16
CA THR A 69 18.25 4.84 -1.41
C THR A 69 18.24 6.03 -2.36
N ARG A 70 17.17 6.17 -3.13
CA ARG A 70 16.99 7.19 -4.17
C ARG A 70 15.69 7.97 -3.94
N TRP A 71 15.63 9.20 -4.46
CA TRP A 71 14.42 10.03 -4.47
C TRP A 71 13.81 10.23 -3.07
N ASP A 72 12.54 9.89 -2.91
CA ASP A 72 11.78 10.05 -1.64
C ASP A 72 12.42 9.26 -0.47
N ALA A 73 13.20 8.21 -0.76
CA ALA A 73 13.93 7.47 0.27
C ALA A 73 14.91 8.35 1.06
N LEU A 74 15.46 9.41 0.44
CA LEU A 74 16.35 10.35 1.12
C LEU A 74 15.66 11.07 2.26
N TYR A 75 14.40 11.52 2.06
CA TYR A 75 13.58 12.14 3.12
C TYR A 75 13.28 11.16 4.25
N ALA A 76 12.92 9.92 3.91
CA ALA A 76 12.63 8.89 4.90
C ALA A 76 13.87 8.55 5.74
N MET A 77 15.03 8.39 5.10
CA MET A 77 16.29 8.10 5.79
C MET A 77 16.77 9.29 6.61
N HIS A 78 16.68 10.52 6.10
CA HIS A 78 17.00 11.70 6.89
C HIS A 78 16.13 11.80 8.15
N ALA A 79 14.82 11.62 8.01
CA ALA A 79 13.90 11.65 9.13
C ALA A 79 14.14 10.50 10.14
N SER A 80 14.66 9.34 9.71
CA SER A 80 15.00 8.23 10.63
C SER A 80 16.28 8.50 11.43
N ILE A 81 17.26 9.21 10.87
CA ILE A 81 18.54 9.51 11.51
C ILE A 81 18.43 10.76 12.41
N LYS A 82 17.92 11.86 11.87
CA LYS A 82 17.89 13.19 12.52
C LYS A 82 16.55 13.57 13.13
N GLY A 83 15.51 12.78 12.88
CA GLY A 83 14.13 13.19 13.13
C GLY A 83 13.62 14.13 12.03
N ARG A 84 12.36 14.52 12.11
CA ARG A 84 11.74 15.42 11.13
C ARG A 84 12.08 16.87 11.41
N ILE A 85 13.06 17.39 10.75
CA ILE A 85 13.55 18.78 10.91
C ILE A 85 12.80 19.70 9.96
N TYR A 86 12.57 19.24 8.71
CA TYR A 86 11.99 20.05 7.64
C TYR A 86 10.50 19.76 7.43
N GLU A 87 9.74 20.79 7.02
CA GLU A 87 8.30 20.65 6.75
C GLU A 87 8.01 19.62 5.66
N GLN A 88 8.87 19.56 4.61
CA GLN A 88 8.71 18.62 3.49
C GLN A 88 8.66 17.16 3.94
N GLU A 89 9.36 16.82 5.02
CA GLU A 89 9.40 15.46 5.54
C GLU A 89 8.05 14.97 6.08
N TRP A 90 7.13 15.90 6.39
CA TRP A 90 5.80 15.57 6.90
C TRP A 90 4.80 15.18 5.79
N ALA A 91 5.15 15.39 4.53
CA ALA A 91 4.38 14.84 3.42
C ALA A 91 4.58 13.33 3.23
N PHE A 92 5.68 12.79 3.77
CA PHE A 92 5.95 11.35 3.77
C PHE A 92 5.45 10.72 5.08
N GLY A 93 4.95 9.48 5.00
CA GLY A 93 4.39 8.79 6.17
C GLY A 93 5.34 8.73 7.36
N LEU A 94 4.80 8.85 8.57
CA LEU A 94 5.55 8.78 9.83
C LEU A 94 6.09 7.37 10.10
N GLY A 95 5.42 6.34 9.60
CA GLY A 95 5.64 4.94 9.99
C GLY A 95 7.05 4.43 9.70
N LEU A 96 7.53 4.61 8.46
CA LEU A 96 8.84 4.07 8.08
C LEU A 96 9.99 4.72 8.85
N PRO A 97 10.12 6.06 8.93
CA PRO A 97 11.19 6.67 9.71
C PRO A 97 11.18 6.29 11.19
N ALA A 98 10.01 6.24 11.81
CA ALA A 98 9.87 5.85 13.21
C ALA A 98 10.31 4.41 13.48
N LEU A 99 9.89 3.48 12.61
CA LEU A 99 10.26 2.06 12.71
C LEU A 99 11.76 1.87 12.48
N VAL A 100 12.30 2.45 11.41
CA VAL A 100 13.73 2.33 11.07
C VAL A 100 14.59 2.90 12.20
N SER A 101 14.26 4.08 12.71
CA SER A 101 14.94 4.69 13.85
C SER A 101 14.88 3.80 15.11
N GLY A 102 13.69 3.23 15.40
CA GLY A 102 13.49 2.34 16.56
C GLY A 102 14.31 1.06 16.49
N ILE A 103 14.59 0.54 15.30
CA ILE A 103 15.41 -0.66 15.10
C ILE A 103 16.90 -0.31 14.96
N ALA A 104 17.25 0.70 14.19
CA ALA A 104 18.65 1.03 13.89
C ALA A 104 19.39 1.60 15.11
N ARG A 105 18.75 2.43 15.95
CA ARG A 105 19.41 3.04 17.12
C ARG A 105 19.94 2.02 18.13
N PRO A 106 19.17 1.00 18.59
CA PRO A 106 19.74 -0.04 19.46
C PRO A 106 20.87 -0.83 18.80
N LEU A 107 20.76 -1.12 17.50
CA LEU A 107 21.78 -1.86 16.75
C LEU A 107 23.06 -1.06 16.56
N ALA A 108 23.01 0.26 16.51
CA ALA A 108 24.19 1.10 16.38
C ALA A 108 25.18 0.96 17.54
N GLY A 109 24.71 0.57 18.73
CA GLY A 109 25.57 0.29 19.88
C GLY A 109 26.41 -1.00 19.79
N VAL A 110 26.02 -1.93 18.90
CA VAL A 110 26.70 -3.24 18.73
C VAL A 110 27.36 -3.39 17.36
N THR A 111 27.15 -2.44 16.44
CA THR A 111 27.76 -2.44 15.10
C THR A 111 29.00 -1.57 15.06
N PRO A 112 30.01 -1.92 14.24
CA PRO A 112 31.18 -1.06 14.05
C PRO A 112 30.76 0.34 13.57
N SER A 113 31.53 1.37 13.98
CA SER A 113 31.30 2.74 13.54
C SER A 113 31.38 2.88 12.01
N GLY A 114 30.56 3.76 11.45
CA GLY A 114 30.56 4.06 10.02
C GLY A 114 29.66 3.15 9.15
N TYR A 115 28.89 2.23 9.73
CA TYR A 115 27.89 1.47 8.97
C TYR A 115 26.58 2.26 8.81
N ALA A 116 26.07 2.34 7.58
CA ALA A 116 24.77 2.91 7.26
C ALA A 116 23.67 1.89 7.54
N LEU A 117 23.21 1.82 8.78
CA LEU A 117 22.23 0.82 9.23
C LEU A 117 20.82 1.12 8.74
N GLU A 118 20.40 2.39 8.74
CA GLU A 118 19.03 2.78 8.45
C GLU A 118 18.56 2.34 7.05
N PRO A 119 19.33 2.55 5.96
CA PRO A 119 18.98 2.02 4.66
C PRO A 119 18.88 0.49 4.62
N ILE A 120 19.78 -0.21 5.31
CA ILE A 120 19.77 -1.69 5.37
C ILE A 120 18.52 -2.19 6.08
N VAL A 121 18.21 -1.63 7.25
CA VAL A 121 17.00 -1.96 8.03
C VAL A 121 15.74 -1.70 7.20
N ALA A 122 15.67 -0.55 6.52
CA ALA A 122 14.52 -0.18 5.70
C ALA A 122 14.33 -1.13 4.51
N ILE A 123 15.40 -1.54 3.83
CA ILE A 123 15.38 -2.48 2.71
C ILE A 123 14.92 -3.87 3.18
N LEU A 124 15.48 -4.37 4.27
CA LEU A 124 15.07 -5.66 4.85
C LEU A 124 13.59 -5.63 5.26
N PHE A 125 13.18 -4.56 5.91
CA PHE A 125 11.78 -4.36 6.30
C PHE A 125 10.84 -4.31 5.08
N ALA A 126 11.22 -3.65 3.99
CA ALA A 126 10.47 -3.62 2.76
C ALA A 126 10.30 -5.02 2.15
N HIS A 127 11.34 -5.86 2.12
CA HIS A 127 11.26 -7.23 1.60
C HIS A 127 10.38 -8.12 2.48
N ILE A 128 10.53 -8.05 3.81
CA ILE A 128 9.71 -8.83 4.76
C ILE A 128 8.24 -8.45 4.61
N THR A 129 7.93 -7.16 4.66
CA THR A 129 6.54 -6.69 4.56
C THR A 129 5.92 -6.95 3.20
N HIS A 130 6.69 -6.89 2.10
CA HIS A 130 6.19 -7.29 0.79
C HIS A 130 5.85 -8.79 0.74
N PHE A 131 6.71 -9.66 1.28
CA PHE A 131 6.41 -11.09 1.33
C PHE A 131 5.19 -11.40 2.20
N LEU A 132 5.07 -10.74 3.36
CA LEU A 132 3.87 -10.85 4.21
C LEU A 132 2.60 -10.35 3.48
N ALA A 133 2.70 -9.27 2.69
CA ALA A 133 1.59 -8.80 1.86
C ALA A 133 1.14 -9.86 0.84
N VAL A 134 2.08 -10.55 0.19
CA VAL A 134 1.79 -11.68 -0.71
C VAL A 134 0.98 -12.76 0.00
N LEU A 135 1.39 -13.14 1.22
CA LEU A 135 0.71 -14.16 2.01
C LEU A 135 -0.69 -13.70 2.47
N CYS A 136 -0.81 -12.45 2.91
CA CYS A 136 -2.09 -11.85 3.31
C CYS A 136 -3.07 -11.81 2.14
N LEU A 137 -2.63 -11.38 0.95
CA LEU A 137 -3.47 -11.34 -0.25
C LEU A 137 -3.90 -12.75 -0.67
N HIS A 138 -2.99 -13.73 -0.63
CA HIS A 138 -3.34 -15.13 -0.89
C HIS A 138 -4.43 -15.62 0.07
N ARG A 139 -4.26 -15.43 1.38
CA ARG A 139 -5.22 -15.86 2.40
C ARG A 139 -6.56 -15.15 2.29
N LEU A 140 -6.55 -13.85 2.06
CA LEU A 140 -7.74 -13.04 1.81
C LEU A 140 -8.53 -13.59 0.62
N THR A 141 -7.84 -13.89 -0.48
CA THR A 141 -8.48 -14.41 -1.69
C THR A 141 -9.06 -15.81 -1.47
N VAL A 142 -8.35 -16.70 -0.76
CA VAL A 142 -8.89 -18.02 -0.37
C VAL A 142 -10.15 -17.85 0.50
N LEU A 143 -10.12 -16.94 1.47
CA LEU A 143 -11.25 -16.71 2.36
C LEU A 143 -12.50 -16.23 1.61
N LEU A 144 -12.34 -15.34 0.64
CA LEU A 144 -13.45 -14.76 -0.11
C LEU A 144 -13.98 -15.68 -1.21
N SER A 145 -13.07 -16.29 -1.98
CA SER A 145 -13.43 -17.02 -3.21
C SER A 145 -13.49 -18.53 -3.04
N GLY A 146 -12.83 -19.09 -2.03
CA GLY A 146 -12.64 -20.54 -1.93
C GLY A 146 -11.83 -21.15 -3.08
N ASN A 147 -11.28 -20.32 -4.00
CA ASN A 147 -10.60 -20.76 -5.22
C ASN A 147 -9.07 -20.65 -5.06
N PRO A 148 -8.34 -21.78 -4.88
CA PRO A 148 -6.90 -21.76 -4.67
C PRO A 148 -6.12 -21.23 -5.90
N ARG A 149 -6.64 -21.41 -7.11
CA ARG A 149 -6.00 -20.92 -8.34
C ARG A 149 -6.10 -19.39 -8.44
N LEU A 150 -7.28 -18.82 -8.17
CA LEU A 150 -7.45 -17.37 -8.10
C LEU A 150 -6.53 -16.76 -7.05
N ALA A 151 -6.46 -17.37 -5.88
CA ALA A 151 -5.62 -16.90 -4.77
C ALA A 151 -4.12 -16.92 -5.12
N TYR A 152 -3.66 -18.01 -5.72
CA TYR A 152 -2.27 -18.12 -6.18
C TYR A 152 -1.94 -17.07 -7.22
N LEU A 153 -2.77 -16.92 -8.27
CA LEU A 153 -2.55 -15.94 -9.32
C LEU A 153 -2.57 -14.50 -8.81
N SER A 154 -3.50 -14.15 -7.92
CA SER A 154 -3.58 -12.82 -7.34
C SER A 154 -2.33 -12.48 -6.52
N ALA A 155 -1.84 -13.42 -5.72
CA ALA A 155 -0.61 -13.27 -4.96
C ALA A 155 0.64 -13.19 -5.84
N ALA A 156 0.71 -13.99 -6.91
CA ALA A 156 1.78 -13.96 -7.91
C ALA A 156 1.81 -12.61 -8.66
N LEU A 157 0.64 -12.06 -9.02
CA LEU A 157 0.52 -10.74 -9.63
C LEU A 157 1.01 -9.64 -8.69
N HIS A 158 0.78 -9.75 -7.38
CA HIS A 158 1.32 -8.78 -6.43
C HIS A 158 2.85 -8.82 -6.36
N ILE A 159 3.47 -10.00 -6.44
CA ILE A 159 4.93 -10.13 -6.56
C ILE A 159 5.45 -9.37 -7.79
N LEU A 160 4.76 -9.52 -8.93
CA LEU A 160 5.09 -8.89 -10.22
C LEU A 160 4.58 -7.45 -10.36
N SER A 161 4.11 -6.82 -9.29
CA SER A 161 3.55 -5.46 -9.31
C SER A 161 4.43 -4.48 -10.08
N PRO A 162 3.84 -3.59 -10.91
CA PRO A 162 4.59 -2.56 -11.63
C PRO A 162 5.25 -1.52 -10.70
N ALA A 163 4.92 -1.53 -9.41
CA ALA A 163 5.65 -0.76 -8.40
C ALA A 163 7.15 -1.16 -8.28
N GLY A 164 7.55 -2.32 -8.81
CA GLY A 164 8.95 -2.70 -9.04
C GLY A 164 9.86 -2.54 -7.82
N LEU A 165 10.94 -1.76 -7.99
CA LEU A 165 11.92 -1.50 -6.93
C LEU A 165 11.38 -0.68 -5.75
N PHE A 166 10.28 0.07 -5.89
CA PHE A 166 9.64 0.74 -4.74
C PHE A 166 9.16 -0.24 -3.66
N LEU A 167 8.89 -1.50 -4.04
CA LEU A 167 8.59 -2.58 -3.08
C LEU A 167 9.83 -3.25 -2.48
N SER A 168 11.03 -2.76 -2.78
CA SER A 168 12.32 -3.25 -2.26
C SER A 168 13.15 -2.16 -1.60
N ALA A 169 12.89 -0.90 -1.93
CA ALA A 169 13.60 0.27 -1.48
C ALA A 169 13.06 0.81 -0.13
N PRO A 170 13.76 1.75 0.52
CA PRO A 170 13.30 2.44 1.73
C PRO A 170 12.06 3.31 1.50
N TYR A 171 10.94 2.69 1.17
CA TYR A 171 9.67 3.31 0.82
C TYR A 171 8.50 2.75 1.63
N ASN A 172 7.39 3.47 1.63
CA ASN A 172 6.20 3.11 2.41
C ASN A 172 5.27 2.10 1.71
N GLU A 173 5.53 1.74 0.45
CA GLU A 173 4.65 0.91 -0.39
C GLU A 173 4.48 -0.50 0.17
N SER A 174 5.57 -1.18 0.50
CA SER A 174 5.54 -2.56 1.03
C SER A 174 4.85 -2.67 2.39
N PRO A 175 5.20 -1.87 3.42
CA PRO A 175 4.50 -1.91 4.69
C PRO A 175 3.04 -1.47 4.57
N PHE A 176 2.72 -0.51 3.71
CA PHE A 176 1.35 -0.12 3.42
C PHE A 176 0.55 -1.28 2.83
N ALA A 177 1.08 -1.97 1.79
CA ALA A 177 0.40 -3.12 1.18
C ALA A 177 0.19 -4.26 2.18
N CYS A 178 1.20 -4.55 3.01
CA CYS A 178 1.11 -5.57 4.07
C CYS A 178 -0.02 -5.27 5.04
N LEU A 179 -0.04 -4.08 5.61
CA LEU A 179 -1.04 -3.67 6.60
C LEU A 179 -2.43 -3.52 5.97
N SER A 180 -2.52 -3.05 4.73
CA SER A 180 -3.77 -2.96 3.99
C SER A 180 -4.37 -4.35 3.73
N PHE A 181 -3.58 -5.31 3.24
CA PHE A 181 -4.07 -6.67 3.00
C PHE A 181 -4.34 -7.44 4.29
N LEU A 182 -3.56 -7.23 5.35
CA LEU A 182 -3.84 -7.77 6.67
C LEU A 182 -5.15 -7.21 7.23
N GLY A 183 -5.35 -5.90 7.15
CA GLY A 183 -6.60 -5.26 7.57
C GLY A 183 -7.81 -5.80 6.80
N ASN A 184 -7.68 -5.96 5.47
CA ASN A 184 -8.72 -6.56 4.63
C ASN A 184 -9.00 -8.02 5.02
N LEU A 185 -7.97 -8.81 5.32
CA LEU A 185 -8.11 -10.20 5.77
C LEU A 185 -8.86 -10.28 7.11
N LEU A 186 -8.45 -9.46 8.09
CA LEU A 186 -9.08 -9.41 9.41
C LEU A 186 -10.53 -8.93 9.32
N PHE A 187 -10.80 -7.92 8.50
CA PHE A 187 -12.16 -7.43 8.26
C PHE A 187 -13.03 -8.50 7.62
N ALA A 188 -12.55 -9.19 6.58
CA ALA A 188 -13.25 -10.30 5.94
C ALA A 188 -13.48 -11.47 6.92
N MET A 189 -12.52 -11.78 7.81
CA MET A 189 -12.72 -12.75 8.88
C MET A 189 -13.86 -12.34 9.82
N GLY A 190 -13.92 -11.07 10.21
CA GLY A 190 -15.01 -10.53 10.99
C GLY A 190 -16.38 -10.66 10.31
N LEU A 191 -16.44 -10.49 8.98
CA LEU A 191 -17.68 -10.64 8.21
C LEU A 191 -18.12 -12.10 8.02
N THR A 192 -17.18 -13.03 7.85
CA THR A 192 -17.48 -14.41 7.43
C THR A 192 -17.60 -15.39 8.59
N SER A 193 -17.13 -15.05 9.77
CA SER A 193 -17.01 -15.96 10.91
C SER A 193 -18.29 -16.02 11.76
N THR A 194 -19.37 -16.54 11.20
CA THR A 194 -20.61 -16.80 11.96
C THR A 194 -20.43 -17.84 13.09
N LEU A 195 -19.39 -18.68 13.01
CA LEU A 195 -19.07 -19.73 13.98
C LEU A 195 -18.17 -19.29 15.13
N LEU A 196 -17.53 -18.12 15.05
CA LEU A 196 -16.51 -17.69 16.02
C LEU A 196 -17.07 -16.98 17.26
N GLY A 197 -18.35 -16.73 17.33
CA GLY A 197 -18.99 -15.95 18.39
C GLY A 197 -18.67 -14.43 18.34
N PRO A 198 -19.47 -13.60 19.03
CA PRO A 198 -19.41 -12.14 18.91
C PRO A 198 -18.04 -11.56 19.30
N LEU A 199 -17.42 -12.09 20.34
CA LEU A 199 -16.14 -11.57 20.87
C LEU A 199 -15.00 -11.65 19.83
N ARG A 200 -14.88 -12.80 19.14
CA ARG A 200 -13.85 -12.99 18.12
C ARG A 200 -14.11 -12.16 16.87
N THR A 201 -15.37 -12.03 16.48
CA THR A 201 -15.80 -11.18 15.37
C THR A 201 -15.47 -9.73 15.63
N HIS A 202 -15.84 -9.21 16.81
CA HIS A 202 -15.52 -7.84 17.21
C HIS A 202 -14.01 -7.61 17.34
N GLY A 203 -13.27 -8.57 17.90
CA GLY A 203 -11.81 -8.52 17.98
C GLY A 203 -11.14 -8.43 16.61
N ALA A 204 -11.60 -9.23 15.64
CA ALA A 204 -11.08 -9.18 14.27
C ALA A 204 -11.34 -7.82 13.59
N MET A 205 -12.53 -7.25 13.79
CA MET A 205 -12.89 -5.92 13.26
C MET A 205 -12.04 -4.80 13.86
N ILE A 206 -11.79 -4.81 15.18
CA ILE A 206 -10.92 -3.83 15.84
C ILE A 206 -9.48 -4.00 15.35
N ALA A 207 -8.98 -5.23 15.25
CA ALA A 207 -7.65 -5.52 14.72
C ALA A 207 -7.50 -5.06 13.26
N ALA A 208 -8.58 -5.16 12.44
CA ALA A 208 -8.62 -4.58 11.10
C ALA A 208 -8.49 -3.06 11.16
N GLY A 209 -9.23 -2.38 12.04
CA GLY A 209 -9.14 -0.93 12.24
C GLY A 209 -7.74 -0.49 12.63
N LEU A 210 -7.09 -1.19 13.56
CA LEU A 210 -5.71 -0.93 13.97
C LEU A 210 -4.73 -1.13 12.80
N SER A 211 -4.90 -2.21 12.02
CA SER A 211 -4.05 -2.47 10.85
C SER A 211 -4.18 -1.37 9.80
N PHE A 212 -5.40 -0.93 9.48
CA PHE A 212 -5.63 0.18 8.56
C PHE A 212 -5.18 1.53 9.12
N GLY A 213 -5.32 1.76 10.42
CA GLY A 213 -4.77 2.95 11.09
C GLY A 213 -3.26 3.00 10.94
N LEU A 214 -2.56 1.90 11.21
CA LEU A 214 -1.12 1.79 10.96
C LEU A 214 -0.78 1.96 9.48
N ALA A 215 -1.54 1.35 8.55
CA ALA A 215 -1.36 1.56 7.12
C ALA A 215 -1.44 3.05 6.76
N THR A 216 -2.39 3.80 7.37
CA THR A 216 -2.56 5.24 7.16
C THR A 216 -1.37 6.05 7.69
N VAL A 217 -0.71 5.61 8.77
CA VAL A 217 0.55 6.21 9.27
C VAL A 217 1.70 6.05 8.26
N PHE A 218 1.73 4.96 7.49
CA PHE A 218 2.70 4.80 6.40
C PHE A 218 2.31 5.61 5.16
N ARG A 219 1.03 5.58 4.75
CA ARG A 219 0.55 6.31 3.57
C ARG A 219 -0.87 6.84 3.78
N SER A 220 -1.06 8.13 3.55
CA SER A 220 -2.34 8.85 3.76
C SER A 220 -3.52 8.26 2.98
N ASN A 221 -3.27 7.60 1.82
CA ASN A 221 -4.33 6.92 1.07
C ASN A 221 -4.92 5.71 1.81
N GLY A 222 -4.32 5.24 2.91
CA GLY A 222 -4.91 4.26 3.84
C GLY A 222 -6.24 4.73 4.45
N LEU A 223 -6.46 6.05 4.51
CA LEU A 223 -7.71 6.66 4.97
C LEU A 223 -8.94 6.16 4.19
N THR A 224 -8.78 5.75 2.93
CA THR A 224 -9.88 5.18 2.12
C THR A 224 -10.44 3.89 2.70
N SER A 225 -9.68 3.16 3.53
CA SER A 225 -10.17 1.97 4.27
C SER A 225 -11.25 2.32 5.30
N GLY A 226 -11.34 3.59 5.71
CA GLY A 226 -12.42 4.09 6.55
C GLY A 226 -13.81 3.91 5.95
N LEU A 227 -13.91 3.83 4.61
CA LEU A 227 -15.17 3.55 3.92
C LEU A 227 -15.80 2.22 4.36
N LEU A 228 -14.99 1.18 4.62
CA LEU A 228 -15.47 -0.11 5.11
C LEU A 228 -16.21 0.04 6.46
N PHE A 229 -15.59 0.77 7.38
CA PHE A 229 -16.17 1.02 8.71
C PHE A 229 -17.36 1.97 8.66
N ALA A 230 -17.32 3.00 7.81
CA ALA A 230 -18.44 3.93 7.65
C ALA A 230 -19.70 3.21 7.18
N VAL A 231 -19.58 2.33 6.17
CA VAL A 231 -20.73 1.57 5.70
C VAL A 231 -21.20 0.53 6.72
N GLU A 232 -20.30 -0.15 7.46
CA GLU A 232 -20.70 -1.03 8.55
C GLU A 232 -21.40 -0.27 9.68
N ALA A 233 -20.93 0.93 10.00
CA ALA A 233 -21.58 1.78 11.00
C ALA A 233 -23.01 2.16 10.56
N VAL A 234 -23.20 2.59 9.31
CA VAL A 234 -24.53 2.93 8.78
C VAL A 234 -25.46 1.72 8.78
N LYS A 235 -24.99 0.54 8.35
CA LYS A 235 -25.79 -0.70 8.37
C LYS A 235 -26.21 -1.09 9.78
N ASN A 236 -25.29 -1.03 10.75
CA ASN A 236 -25.60 -1.44 12.13
C ASN A 236 -26.45 -0.38 12.83
N LEU A 237 -26.29 0.91 12.52
CA LEU A 237 -27.18 1.97 12.97
C LEU A 237 -28.62 1.72 12.49
N HIS A 238 -28.78 1.46 11.19
CA HIS A 238 -30.11 1.14 10.61
C HIS A 238 -30.72 -0.08 11.28
N ARG A 239 -29.95 -1.17 11.46
CA ARG A 239 -30.43 -2.38 12.17
C ARG A 239 -30.86 -2.08 13.60
N THR A 240 -30.10 -1.26 14.32
CA THR A 240 -30.39 -0.88 15.72
C THR A 240 -31.66 -0.03 15.84
N VAL A 241 -31.89 0.87 14.87
CA VAL A 241 -33.08 1.74 14.85
C VAL A 241 -34.34 0.96 14.47
N VAL A 242 -34.22 0.07 13.49
CA VAL A 242 -35.39 -0.70 12.96
C VAL A 242 -35.70 -1.94 13.81
N ALA A 243 -34.75 -2.42 14.65
CA ALA A 243 -34.93 -3.61 15.47
C ALA A 243 -36.03 -3.41 16.52
N GLY A 244 -37.06 -4.28 16.48
CA GLY A 244 -38.16 -4.28 17.43
C GLY A 244 -37.89 -4.97 18.77
N SER A 245 -36.85 -5.85 18.85
CA SER A 245 -36.53 -6.65 20.05
C SER A 245 -35.24 -6.19 20.76
N GLY A 246 -35.24 -6.30 22.12
CA GLY A 246 -34.11 -5.87 22.94
C GLY A 246 -32.78 -6.57 22.60
N SER A 247 -32.79 -7.88 22.35
CA SER A 247 -31.57 -8.67 22.03
C SER A 247 -30.95 -8.27 20.69
N GLN A 248 -31.74 -8.06 19.64
CA GLN A 248 -31.25 -7.60 18.34
C GLN A 248 -30.68 -6.18 18.41
N ARG A 249 -31.29 -5.32 19.22
CA ARG A 249 -30.85 -3.95 19.46
C ARG A 249 -29.48 -3.92 20.15
N VAL A 250 -29.29 -4.74 21.18
CA VAL A 250 -28.00 -4.84 21.90
C VAL A 250 -26.90 -5.37 20.98
N GLY A 251 -27.18 -6.40 20.17
CA GLY A 251 -26.22 -6.91 19.18
C GLY A 251 -25.87 -5.86 18.11
N GLY A 252 -26.86 -5.09 17.63
CA GLY A 252 -26.65 -3.98 16.69
C GLY A 252 -25.79 -2.86 17.26
N MET A 253 -26.03 -2.47 18.52
CA MET A 253 -25.22 -1.46 19.21
C MET A 253 -23.77 -1.90 19.39
N GLY A 254 -23.52 -3.16 19.79
CA GLY A 254 -22.16 -3.68 19.91
C GLY A 254 -21.40 -3.65 18.58
N ALA A 255 -22.04 -4.08 17.50
CA ALA A 255 -21.44 -4.03 16.16
C ALA A 255 -21.24 -2.59 15.66
N LEU A 256 -22.15 -1.66 15.96
CA LEU A 256 -22.01 -0.24 15.66
C LEU A 256 -20.78 0.36 16.40
N THR A 257 -20.67 0.09 17.71
CA THR A 257 -19.52 0.56 18.51
C THR A 257 -18.20 0.09 17.92
N VAL A 258 -18.10 -1.18 17.54
CA VAL A 258 -16.91 -1.76 16.93
C VAL A 258 -16.58 -1.11 15.58
N ALA A 259 -17.60 -0.86 14.75
CA ALA A 259 -17.41 -0.18 13.47
C ALA A 259 -16.91 1.27 13.66
N VAL A 260 -17.49 2.01 14.63
CA VAL A 260 -17.04 3.36 14.97
C VAL A 260 -15.60 3.35 15.50
N LEU A 261 -15.25 2.47 16.44
CA LEU A 261 -13.89 2.34 16.97
C LEU A 261 -12.88 1.98 15.87
N GLY A 262 -13.22 1.05 14.97
CA GLY A 262 -12.38 0.72 13.83
C GLY A 262 -12.15 1.93 12.89
N GLY A 263 -13.21 2.69 12.61
CA GLY A 263 -13.11 3.93 11.84
C GLY A 263 -12.25 5.01 12.52
N LEU A 264 -12.36 5.14 13.83
CA LEU A 264 -11.52 6.05 14.63
C LEU A 264 -10.04 5.63 14.61
N CYS A 265 -9.73 4.33 14.64
CA CYS A 265 -8.36 3.85 14.46
C CYS A 265 -7.78 4.27 13.10
N VAL A 266 -8.56 4.16 12.02
CA VAL A 266 -8.16 4.61 10.68
C VAL A 266 -7.92 6.12 10.66
N ALA A 267 -8.84 6.90 11.20
CA ALA A 267 -8.73 8.36 11.29
C ALA A 267 -7.51 8.80 12.11
N ALA A 268 -7.24 8.14 13.24
CA ALA A 268 -6.08 8.40 14.08
C ALA A 268 -4.76 8.27 13.30
N GLY A 269 -4.66 7.32 12.36
CA GLY A 269 -3.49 7.18 11.49
C GLY A 269 -3.17 8.42 10.65
N SER A 270 -4.16 9.27 10.37
CA SER A 270 -3.97 10.56 9.68
C SER A 270 -3.89 11.72 10.68
N ILE A 271 -4.76 11.75 11.69
CA ILE A 271 -4.87 12.88 12.63
C ILE A 271 -3.61 12.99 13.50
N VAL A 272 -3.12 11.88 14.05
CA VAL A 272 -1.97 11.89 14.96
C VAL A 272 -0.72 12.54 14.34
N PRO A 273 -0.27 12.15 13.12
CA PRO A 273 0.85 12.83 12.47
C PRO A 273 0.63 14.34 12.26
N GLN A 274 -0.58 14.75 11.88
CA GLN A 274 -0.91 16.17 11.70
C GLN A 274 -0.87 16.94 13.02
N THR A 275 -1.38 16.35 14.11
CA THR A 275 -1.36 16.96 15.45
C THR A 275 0.08 17.11 15.97
N LEU A 276 0.92 16.09 15.79
CA LEU A 276 2.34 16.16 16.16
C LEU A 276 3.07 17.28 15.41
N ALA A 277 2.78 17.44 14.14
CA ALA A 277 3.33 18.52 13.33
C ALA A 277 2.84 19.90 13.83
N TRP A 278 1.55 20.01 14.13
CA TRP A 278 0.96 21.24 14.66
C TRP A 278 1.60 21.62 16.00
N MET A 279 1.74 20.66 16.90
CA MET A 279 2.42 20.88 18.19
C MET A 279 3.85 21.38 18.02
N ARG A 280 4.56 20.86 17.01
CA ARG A 280 5.96 21.24 16.75
C ARG A 280 6.11 22.63 16.15
N TYR A 281 5.23 23.02 15.25
CA TYR A 281 5.42 24.23 14.43
C TYR A 281 4.46 25.37 14.76
N CYS A 282 3.35 25.10 15.44
CA CYS A 282 2.29 26.06 15.67
C CYS A 282 2.03 26.37 17.16
N ALA A 283 2.45 25.49 18.09
CA ALA A 283 2.19 25.66 19.52
C ALA A 283 3.21 26.54 20.27
N GLY A 284 4.29 26.96 19.61
CA GLY A 284 5.34 27.83 20.18
C GLY A 284 5.07 29.32 20.01
N ASP A 285 6.11 30.13 20.24
CA ASP A 285 6.04 31.59 20.16
C ASP A 285 5.56 32.04 18.78
N ARG A 286 4.57 32.93 18.74
CA ARG A 286 3.85 33.33 17.53
C ARG A 286 4.61 34.29 16.60
N ASP A 287 5.85 34.66 16.95
CA ASP A 287 6.64 35.60 16.13
C ASP A 287 7.01 35.05 14.74
N VAL A 288 6.90 33.73 14.53
CA VAL A 288 7.07 33.09 13.23
C VAL A 288 5.84 32.21 12.93
N SER A 289 4.67 32.84 12.79
CA SER A 289 3.44 32.14 12.40
C SER A 289 3.59 31.54 11.01
N ARG A 290 3.33 30.23 10.89
CA ARG A 290 3.34 29.53 9.61
C ARG A 290 1.98 29.61 8.96
N PRO A 291 1.88 29.85 7.64
CA PRO A 291 0.60 30.12 6.96
C PRO A 291 -0.46 29.01 7.12
N TRP A 292 -0.06 27.79 7.45
CA TRP A 292 -0.98 26.68 7.61
C TRP A 292 -1.50 26.51 9.04
N CYS A 293 -0.85 27.16 10.04
CA CYS A 293 -1.25 27.10 11.44
C CYS A 293 -2.59 27.80 11.69
N ASP A 294 -2.86 28.88 10.94
CA ASP A 294 -4.05 29.72 11.13
C ASP A 294 -5.25 29.27 10.28
N LYS A 295 -5.11 28.18 9.50
CA LYS A 295 -6.22 27.63 8.72
C LYS A 295 -7.24 26.96 9.65
N MET A 296 -8.52 26.98 9.29
CA MET A 296 -9.61 26.35 10.03
C MET A 296 -9.35 24.85 10.28
N VAL A 297 -8.72 24.15 9.34
CA VAL A 297 -8.20 22.79 9.50
C VAL A 297 -6.70 22.84 9.20
N PRO A 298 -5.85 23.01 10.22
CA PRO A 298 -4.42 23.09 10.02
C PRO A 298 -3.87 21.73 9.57
N SER A 299 -3.29 21.68 8.39
CA SER A 299 -2.69 20.46 7.82
C SER A 299 -1.36 20.77 7.16
N ILE A 300 -0.28 20.31 7.79
CA ILE A 300 1.06 20.39 7.21
C ILE A 300 1.15 19.56 5.92
N TYR A 301 0.49 18.40 5.86
CA TYR A 301 0.47 17.56 4.68
C TYR A 301 -0.05 18.32 3.46
N THR A 302 -1.25 18.93 3.57
CA THR A 302 -1.84 19.70 2.48
C THR A 302 -0.98 20.91 2.11
N PHE A 303 -0.46 21.62 3.11
CA PHE A 303 0.42 22.76 2.89
C PHE A 303 1.68 22.38 2.12
N VAL A 304 2.36 21.29 2.53
CA VAL A 304 3.59 20.85 1.87
C VAL A 304 3.31 20.40 0.44
N GLN A 305 2.27 19.61 0.22
CA GLN A 305 1.85 19.17 -1.11
C GLN A 305 1.56 20.35 -2.04
N GLU A 306 0.87 21.37 -1.53
CA GLU A 306 0.53 22.57 -2.31
C GLU A 306 1.74 23.48 -2.55
N LYS A 307 2.49 23.80 -1.47
CA LYS A 307 3.54 24.81 -1.49
C LYS A 307 4.81 24.35 -2.22
N TYR A 308 5.25 23.10 -1.96
CA TYR A 308 6.53 22.60 -2.43
C TYR A 308 6.42 21.77 -3.72
N TRP A 309 5.29 21.10 -3.95
CA TRP A 309 5.13 20.20 -5.10
C TRP A 309 3.98 20.56 -6.03
N ASN A 310 3.34 21.71 -5.81
CA ASN A 310 2.22 22.19 -6.62
C ASN A 310 1.10 21.14 -6.81
N VAL A 311 0.86 20.29 -5.80
CA VAL A 311 -0.21 19.29 -5.78
C VAL A 311 -1.52 19.98 -5.40
N GLY A 312 -2.57 19.75 -6.17
CA GLY A 312 -3.89 20.32 -5.93
C GLY A 312 -4.85 20.00 -7.05
N PHE A 313 -6.13 20.35 -6.88
CA PHE A 313 -7.18 20.06 -7.85
C PHE A 313 -6.83 20.62 -9.23
N LEU A 314 -6.67 19.73 -10.22
CA LEU A 314 -6.31 19.99 -11.63
C LEU A 314 -5.00 20.77 -11.85
N ARG A 315 -4.19 21.00 -10.83
CA ARG A 315 -2.93 21.74 -10.99
C ARG A 315 -1.89 20.98 -11.82
N TYR A 316 -1.97 19.65 -11.84
CA TYR A 316 -1.06 18.81 -12.62
C TYR A 316 -1.43 18.71 -14.11
N TRP A 317 -2.59 19.25 -14.50
CA TRP A 317 -3.09 19.24 -15.88
C TRP A 317 -2.43 20.35 -16.73
N THR A 318 -1.17 20.14 -17.07
CA THR A 318 -0.39 21.03 -17.93
C THR A 318 0.21 20.23 -19.10
N LEU A 319 0.50 20.87 -20.21
CA LEU A 319 1.07 20.22 -21.40
C LEU A 319 2.40 19.51 -21.10
N ASN A 320 3.21 20.07 -20.19
CA ASN A 320 4.48 19.47 -19.78
C ASN A 320 4.30 18.13 -19.03
N GLN A 321 3.13 17.87 -18.49
CA GLN A 321 2.82 16.64 -17.75
C GLN A 321 2.15 15.56 -18.61
N VAL A 322 1.88 15.81 -19.88
CA VAL A 322 1.30 14.82 -20.81
C VAL A 322 2.08 13.50 -20.82
N PRO A 323 3.43 13.49 -20.85
CA PRO A 323 4.18 12.24 -20.77
C PRO A 323 3.91 11.43 -19.48
N MET A 324 3.71 12.12 -18.34
CA MET A 324 3.40 11.47 -17.06
C MET A 324 2.00 10.86 -17.06
N PHE A 325 1.02 11.54 -17.68
CA PHE A 325 -0.31 10.97 -17.89
C PHE A 325 -0.28 9.74 -18.79
N LEU A 326 0.48 9.77 -19.90
CA LEU A 326 0.65 8.62 -20.79
C LEU A 326 1.29 7.43 -20.08
N LEU A 327 2.25 7.68 -19.22
CA LEU A 327 2.92 6.65 -18.43
C LEU A 327 2.01 6.04 -17.36
N ALA A 328 1.15 6.83 -16.74
CA ALA A 328 0.16 6.39 -15.77
C ALA A 328 -1.07 5.72 -16.42
N ALA A 329 -1.36 6.02 -17.68
CA ALA A 329 -2.59 5.61 -18.37
C ALA A 329 -2.86 4.09 -18.33
N PRO A 330 -1.89 3.18 -18.55
CA PRO A 330 -2.15 1.76 -18.47
C PRO A 330 -2.63 1.33 -17.09
N MET A 331 -1.99 1.83 -16.02
CA MET A 331 -2.38 1.48 -14.64
C MET A 331 -3.73 2.10 -14.27
N LEU A 332 -4.00 3.35 -14.65
CA LEU A 332 -5.29 3.99 -14.46
C LEU A 332 -6.41 3.22 -15.16
N ALA A 333 -6.19 2.81 -16.42
CA ALA A 333 -7.15 2.00 -17.16
C ALA A 333 -7.45 0.67 -16.46
N ILE A 334 -6.42 -0.02 -15.94
CA ILE A 334 -6.58 -1.26 -15.17
C ILE A 334 -7.38 -1.02 -13.90
N LEU A 335 -7.05 0.02 -13.11
CA LEU A 335 -7.73 0.33 -11.85
C LEU A 335 -9.19 0.73 -12.04
N LEU A 336 -9.48 1.58 -13.03
CA LEU A 336 -10.84 2.01 -13.32
C LEU A 336 -11.69 0.86 -13.87
N THR A 337 -11.18 0.13 -14.88
CA THR A 337 -11.93 -1.00 -15.47
C THR A 337 -12.20 -2.10 -14.46
N SER A 338 -11.17 -2.52 -13.71
CA SER A 338 -11.33 -3.57 -12.68
C SER A 338 -12.24 -3.12 -11.54
N GLY A 339 -12.11 -1.87 -11.12
CA GLY A 339 -12.96 -1.30 -10.07
C GLY A 339 -14.42 -1.23 -10.49
N ILE A 340 -14.72 -0.72 -11.68
CA ILE A 340 -16.09 -0.62 -12.21
C ILE A 340 -16.68 -2.02 -12.44
N ASP A 341 -15.93 -2.95 -13.02
CA ASP A 341 -16.40 -4.32 -13.26
C ASP A 341 -16.74 -5.03 -11.93
N LEU A 342 -15.89 -4.93 -10.90
CA LEU A 342 -16.16 -5.58 -9.61
C LEU A 342 -17.18 -4.82 -8.73
N LEU A 343 -17.43 -3.54 -8.96
CA LEU A 343 -18.58 -2.84 -8.39
C LEU A 343 -19.91 -3.44 -8.90
N GLN A 344 -19.99 -3.73 -10.20
CA GLN A 344 -21.16 -4.30 -10.85
C GLN A 344 -21.27 -5.81 -10.59
N ASN A 345 -20.15 -6.53 -10.68
CA ASN A 345 -20.08 -8.00 -10.67
C ASN A 345 -19.20 -8.55 -9.54
N PRO A 346 -19.44 -8.25 -8.25
CA PRO A 346 -18.59 -8.69 -7.13
C PRO A 346 -18.50 -10.21 -6.99
N GLN A 347 -19.52 -10.94 -7.52
CA GLN A 347 -19.54 -12.41 -7.54
C GLN A 347 -18.40 -13.06 -8.31
N GLN A 348 -17.68 -12.34 -9.18
CA GLN A 348 -16.49 -12.87 -9.85
C GLN A 348 -15.39 -13.27 -8.84
N VAL A 349 -15.37 -12.63 -7.68
CA VAL A 349 -14.41 -12.93 -6.59
C VAL A 349 -15.09 -13.69 -5.45
N SER A 350 -16.36 -13.42 -5.15
CA SER A 350 -17.07 -13.97 -3.98
C SER A 350 -17.79 -15.30 -4.24
N ARG A 351 -17.70 -15.89 -5.43
CA ARG A 351 -18.25 -17.22 -5.70
C ARG A 351 -17.39 -18.30 -5.05
N VAL A 352 -17.87 -18.84 -3.94
CA VAL A 352 -17.41 -20.13 -3.44
C VAL A 352 -17.97 -21.22 -4.34
N ALA A 353 -17.10 -22.08 -4.89
CA ALA A 353 -17.53 -23.25 -5.65
C ALA A 353 -18.58 -24.05 -4.87
N ASP A 354 -19.75 -24.24 -5.48
CA ASP A 354 -20.81 -25.21 -5.17
C ASP A 354 -21.49 -25.20 -3.79
N LYS A 355 -21.24 -24.23 -2.90
CA LYS A 355 -22.02 -24.13 -1.65
C LYS A 355 -22.46 -22.70 -1.37
N PRO A 356 -23.78 -22.43 -1.25
CA PRO A 356 -24.25 -21.14 -0.76
C PRO A 356 -23.77 -20.97 0.68
N ARG A 357 -22.89 -19.99 0.90
CA ARG A 357 -22.44 -19.60 2.24
C ARG A 357 -23.48 -18.66 2.83
N ASN A 358 -23.85 -18.84 4.10
CA ASN A 358 -24.84 -18.01 4.80
C ASN A 358 -24.54 -16.49 4.81
N ASN A 359 -23.41 -16.04 4.26
CA ASN A 359 -23.01 -14.62 4.22
C ASN A 359 -22.49 -14.15 2.85
N ASP A 360 -23.05 -14.67 1.75
CA ASP A 360 -22.66 -14.29 0.38
C ASP A 360 -22.83 -12.76 0.14
N GLU A 361 -23.89 -12.16 0.65
CA GLU A 361 -24.14 -10.72 0.52
C GLU A 361 -23.12 -9.85 1.26
N GLY A 362 -22.62 -10.28 2.43
CA GLY A 362 -21.55 -9.59 3.15
C GLY A 362 -20.25 -9.57 2.35
N CYS A 363 -19.88 -10.69 1.72
CA CYS A 363 -18.70 -10.79 0.87
C CYS A 363 -18.82 -9.92 -0.39
N LYS A 364 -19.98 -9.93 -1.06
CA LYS A 364 -20.25 -9.09 -2.24
C LYS A 364 -20.13 -7.61 -1.91
N TRP A 365 -20.74 -7.22 -0.79
CA TRP A 365 -20.65 -5.85 -0.32
C TRP A 365 -19.19 -5.45 -0.04
N PHE A 366 -18.41 -6.29 0.64
CA PHE A 366 -17.01 -6.03 0.95
C PHE A 366 -16.20 -5.81 -0.33
N VAL A 367 -16.36 -6.67 -1.34
CA VAL A 367 -15.71 -6.52 -2.64
C VAL A 367 -16.10 -5.20 -3.32
N ARG A 368 -17.39 -4.80 -3.27
CA ARG A 368 -17.85 -3.52 -3.80
C ARG A 368 -17.22 -2.33 -3.09
N ALA A 369 -17.12 -2.38 -1.76
CA ALA A 369 -16.49 -1.29 -1.00
C ALA A 369 -15.00 -1.13 -1.32
N LEU A 370 -14.27 -2.24 -1.48
CA LEU A 370 -12.87 -2.20 -1.93
C LEU A 370 -12.74 -1.68 -3.36
N ALA A 371 -13.64 -2.07 -4.25
CA ALA A 371 -13.67 -1.59 -5.63
C ALA A 371 -13.97 -0.08 -5.68
N ALA A 372 -14.92 0.41 -4.88
CA ALA A 372 -15.20 1.83 -4.74
C ALA A 372 -13.97 2.61 -4.23
N SER A 373 -13.30 2.11 -3.18
CA SER A 373 -12.07 2.72 -2.65
C SER A 373 -10.98 2.82 -3.73
N GLN A 374 -10.80 1.77 -4.52
CA GLN A 374 -9.83 1.76 -5.63
C GLN A 374 -10.18 2.80 -6.71
N VAL A 375 -11.44 2.87 -7.12
CA VAL A 375 -11.91 3.87 -8.11
C VAL A 375 -11.72 5.29 -7.59
N VAL A 376 -12.07 5.54 -6.33
CA VAL A 376 -11.86 6.87 -5.69
C VAL A 376 -10.39 7.26 -5.74
N VAL A 377 -9.47 6.37 -5.40
CA VAL A 377 -8.02 6.66 -5.45
C VAL A 377 -7.54 6.89 -6.88
N ALA A 378 -8.02 6.12 -7.86
CA ALA A 378 -7.68 6.35 -9.26
C ALA A 378 -8.19 7.72 -9.76
N VAL A 379 -9.40 8.11 -9.41
CA VAL A 379 -9.97 9.43 -9.73
C VAL A 379 -9.20 10.56 -9.05
N LEU A 380 -8.87 10.41 -7.75
CA LEU A 380 -8.05 11.39 -7.04
C LEU A 380 -6.65 11.52 -7.65
N ALA A 381 -6.04 10.42 -8.11
CA ALA A 381 -4.75 10.47 -8.80
C ALA A 381 -4.82 11.27 -10.11
N ILE A 382 -5.91 11.12 -10.87
CA ILE A 382 -6.13 11.90 -12.10
C ILE A 382 -6.32 13.38 -11.77
N MET A 383 -7.06 13.71 -10.72
CA MET A 383 -7.52 15.07 -10.47
C MET A 383 -6.60 15.90 -9.57
N THR A 384 -5.85 15.24 -8.65
CA THR A 384 -5.18 15.97 -7.57
C THR A 384 -3.72 15.60 -7.34
N TYR A 385 -3.28 14.38 -7.70
CA TYR A 385 -1.91 13.93 -7.40
C TYR A 385 -0.97 14.13 -8.59
N HIS A 386 0.31 13.90 -8.37
CA HIS A 386 1.24 13.59 -9.45
C HIS A 386 0.83 12.23 -10.03
N VAL A 387 0.21 12.24 -11.20
CA VAL A 387 -0.54 11.10 -11.75
C VAL A 387 0.26 9.81 -11.84
N GLN A 388 1.56 9.89 -12.13
CA GLN A 388 2.45 8.73 -12.26
C GLN A 388 2.63 7.93 -10.95
N ILE A 389 2.35 8.54 -9.78
CA ILE A 389 2.46 7.85 -8.49
C ILE A 389 1.43 6.70 -8.35
N ILE A 390 0.43 6.66 -9.24
CA ILE A 390 -0.61 5.64 -9.20
C ILE A 390 -0.06 4.21 -9.39
N THR A 391 1.01 4.05 -10.16
CA THR A 391 1.68 2.75 -10.35
C THR A 391 2.25 2.20 -9.04
N ARG A 392 2.69 3.08 -8.15
CA ARG A 392 3.19 2.75 -6.82
C ARG A 392 2.04 2.49 -5.84
N ILE A 393 1.08 3.42 -5.79
CA ILE A 393 -0.07 3.37 -4.87
C ILE A 393 -0.92 2.12 -5.12
N SER A 394 -1.09 1.72 -6.38
CA SER A 394 -1.88 0.54 -6.77
C SER A 394 -1.47 -0.75 -6.07
N SER A 395 -0.20 -0.86 -5.65
CA SER A 395 0.34 -2.07 -5.02
C SER A 395 -0.43 -2.50 -3.75
N GLY A 396 -1.05 -1.58 -3.02
CA GLY A 396 -1.81 -1.86 -1.79
C GLY A 396 -3.30 -2.14 -1.99
N TYR A 397 -3.82 -2.23 -3.21
CA TYR A 397 -5.23 -2.44 -3.52
C TYR A 397 -5.47 -3.83 -4.13
N PRO A 398 -6.30 -4.72 -3.52
CA PRO A 398 -6.41 -6.11 -3.94
C PRO A 398 -7.28 -6.31 -5.18
N VAL A 399 -8.20 -5.40 -5.50
CA VAL A 399 -9.29 -5.58 -6.47
C VAL A 399 -8.78 -5.82 -7.88
N TRP A 400 -7.82 -5.03 -8.36
CA TRP A 400 -7.28 -5.19 -9.69
C TRP A 400 -6.45 -6.48 -9.86
N TYR A 401 -5.80 -6.99 -8.80
CA TYR A 401 -5.13 -8.29 -8.84
C TYR A 401 -6.13 -9.42 -9.03
N TRP A 402 -7.27 -9.38 -8.33
CA TRP A 402 -8.34 -10.35 -8.50
C TRP A 402 -8.91 -10.32 -9.91
N TRP A 403 -9.14 -9.12 -10.45
CA TRP A 403 -9.68 -8.94 -11.79
C TRP A 403 -8.72 -9.45 -12.86
N VAL A 404 -7.44 -9.13 -12.80
CA VAL A 404 -6.42 -9.63 -13.73
C VAL A 404 -6.27 -11.15 -13.62
N ALA A 405 -6.25 -11.70 -12.40
CA ALA A 405 -6.23 -13.14 -12.16
C ALA A 405 -7.46 -13.83 -12.78
N GLY A 406 -8.64 -13.23 -12.65
CA GLY A 406 -9.87 -13.67 -13.34
C GLY A 406 -9.74 -13.67 -14.86
N CYS A 407 -9.16 -12.60 -15.43
CA CYS A 407 -8.87 -12.54 -16.88
C CYS A 407 -7.95 -13.69 -17.34
N LEU A 408 -6.91 -14.00 -16.56
CA LEU A 408 -5.99 -15.11 -16.89
C LEU A 408 -6.65 -16.49 -16.85
N MET A 409 -7.71 -16.65 -16.03
CA MET A 409 -8.44 -17.91 -15.87
C MET A 409 -9.52 -18.10 -16.93
N GLU A 410 -10.05 -17.03 -17.49
CA GLU A 410 -11.12 -17.05 -18.47
C GLU A 410 -10.58 -17.06 -19.90
N LYS A 411 -10.87 -18.09 -20.71
CA LYS A 411 -10.35 -18.24 -22.09
C LYS A 411 -10.58 -17.01 -22.96
N LYS A 412 -11.75 -16.36 -22.87
CA LYS A 412 -12.09 -15.18 -23.68
C LYS A 412 -11.23 -13.95 -23.34
N ARG A 413 -10.83 -13.81 -22.07
CA ARG A 413 -10.08 -12.64 -21.55
C ARG A 413 -8.61 -12.94 -21.29
N GLN A 414 -8.15 -14.20 -21.53
CA GLN A 414 -6.80 -14.63 -21.20
C GLN A 414 -5.72 -13.81 -21.92
N ARG A 415 -5.97 -13.42 -23.20
CA ARG A 415 -5.05 -12.54 -23.94
C ARG A 415 -4.85 -11.19 -23.25
N LEU A 416 -5.94 -10.58 -22.78
CA LEU A 416 -5.89 -9.32 -22.03
C LEU A 416 -5.07 -9.49 -20.75
N GLY A 417 -5.36 -10.52 -19.94
CA GLY A 417 -4.59 -10.81 -18.73
C GLY A 417 -3.10 -10.99 -19.00
N THR A 418 -2.75 -11.71 -20.10
CA THR A 418 -1.35 -11.92 -20.50
C THR A 418 -0.66 -10.60 -20.87
N VAL A 419 -1.32 -9.72 -21.65
CA VAL A 419 -0.78 -8.40 -22.02
C VAL A 419 -0.53 -7.54 -20.77
N ILE A 420 -1.46 -7.57 -19.80
CA ILE A 420 -1.28 -6.84 -18.55
C ILE A 420 -0.07 -7.38 -17.76
N VAL A 421 0.10 -8.69 -17.65
CA VAL A 421 1.28 -9.28 -16.97
C VAL A 421 2.57 -8.89 -17.69
N MET A 422 2.61 -8.92 -19.01
CA MET A 422 3.77 -8.45 -19.78
C MET A 422 4.07 -6.98 -19.50
N PHE A 423 3.05 -6.13 -19.49
CA PHE A 423 3.20 -4.72 -19.09
C PHE A 423 3.79 -4.60 -17.68
N MET A 424 3.27 -5.32 -16.70
CA MET A 424 3.75 -5.26 -15.31
C MET A 424 5.24 -5.62 -15.22
N MET A 425 5.65 -6.69 -15.87
CA MET A 425 7.05 -7.16 -15.85
C MET A 425 8.00 -6.21 -16.58
N LEU A 426 7.63 -5.77 -17.78
CA LEU A 426 8.43 -4.83 -18.56
C LEU A 426 8.56 -3.48 -17.86
N TYR A 427 7.42 -2.96 -17.38
CA TYR A 427 7.41 -1.69 -16.66
C TYR A 427 8.25 -1.77 -15.38
N GLY A 428 8.09 -2.82 -14.56
CA GLY A 428 8.87 -3.00 -13.33
C GLY A 428 10.38 -3.12 -13.58
N GLY A 429 10.79 -3.79 -14.66
CA GLY A 429 12.20 -3.91 -15.05
C GLY A 429 12.79 -2.59 -15.52
N VAL A 430 12.12 -1.89 -16.45
CA VAL A 430 12.58 -0.57 -16.97
C VAL A 430 12.61 0.45 -15.85
N GLN A 431 11.53 0.56 -15.09
CA GLN A 431 11.43 1.45 -13.95
C GLN A 431 12.53 1.18 -12.90
N GLY A 432 12.87 -0.09 -12.69
CA GLY A 432 13.95 -0.50 -11.80
C GLY A 432 15.31 0.05 -12.25
N GLY A 433 15.62 0.00 -13.54
CA GLY A 433 16.83 0.60 -14.11
C GLY A 433 16.85 2.12 -13.94
N LEU A 434 15.76 2.81 -14.30
CA LEU A 434 15.63 4.26 -14.15
C LEU A 434 15.76 4.68 -12.69
N PHE A 435 15.11 3.98 -11.77
CA PHE A 435 15.19 4.24 -10.33
C PHE A 435 16.64 4.16 -9.82
N ALA A 436 17.34 3.07 -10.14
CA ALA A 436 18.70 2.83 -9.64
C ALA A 436 19.73 3.79 -10.21
N THR A 437 19.56 4.30 -11.44
CA THR A 437 20.41 5.33 -12.05
C THR A 437 20.05 6.76 -11.63
N PHE A 438 19.07 6.94 -10.73
CA PHE A 438 18.51 8.24 -10.34
C PHE A 438 17.80 9.00 -11.46
N LEU A 439 17.46 8.33 -12.55
CA LEU A 439 16.59 8.91 -13.56
C LEU A 439 15.13 8.89 -13.05
N PRO A 440 14.29 9.86 -13.47
CA PRO A 440 12.89 9.89 -13.01
C PRO A 440 12.20 8.54 -13.24
N PRO A 441 11.88 7.80 -12.17
CA PRO A 441 11.20 6.52 -12.30
C PRO A 441 9.72 6.82 -12.25
N ALA A 442 9.16 7.18 -13.25
CA ALA A 442 7.75 7.63 -13.24
C ALA A 442 6.76 6.72 -12.51
#